data_1a28275433801a32ad3a3558ef868ad2
#
_entry.id   1a28275433801a32ad3a3558ef868ad2
#
_cell.length_a   1.000
_cell.length_b   1.000
_cell.length_c   1.000
_cell.angle_alpha   90.00
_cell.angle_beta   90.00
_cell.angle_gamma   90.00
#
_symmetry.space_group_name_H-M   'P 1'
#
loop_
_entity.id
_entity.type
_entity.pdbx_description
1 polymer ?
#
loop_
_entity_poly.entity_id
_entity_poly.type
_entity_poly.pdbx_seq_one_letter_code
_entity_poly.pdbx_strand_id
1 'polypeptide(L)'
;MKKIVKYFMMVIALCIFALTANSFSMAEASALYTPASYWNNDTNYPLAFSQNGVNRYVDLSSAKIIEQEEKVEENTKTAVFSYDVVMVGGDKTTKFTYKTMIRFINDEMYVASARGNGDGWFQLSSRSFDQPQYNATLILANYFNI
;
A
#
# COMPACT_ATOMS: atom_id res chain seq x y z
N MET A 1 -12.06 16.71 -52.50
CA MET A 1 -12.38 17.04 -51.09
C MET A 1 -13.33 16.03 -50.42
N LYS A 2 -14.46 15.63 -50.99
CA LYS A 2 -15.42 14.70 -50.34
C LYS A 2 -14.85 13.30 -49.95
N LYS A 3 -13.89 12.75 -50.72
CA LYS A 3 -13.28 11.44 -50.42
C LYS A 3 -12.30 11.49 -49.21
N ILE A 4 -11.53 12.57 -49.06
CA ILE A 4 -10.54 12.74 -47.98
C ILE A 4 -11.25 12.88 -46.64
N VAL A 5 -12.34 13.61 -46.55
CA VAL A 5 -13.15 13.78 -45.35
C VAL A 5 -13.74 12.43 -44.86
N LYS A 6 -14.15 11.57 -45.82
CA LYS A 6 -14.71 10.26 -45.51
C LYS A 6 -13.68 9.31 -44.91
N TYR A 7 -12.44 9.30 -45.39
CA TYR A 7 -11.34 8.51 -44.79
C TYR A 7 -10.91 9.05 -43.44
N PHE A 8 -10.88 10.36 -43.24
CA PHE A 8 -10.54 10.99 -41.98
C PHE A 8 -11.57 10.67 -40.89
N MET A 9 -12.86 10.70 -41.18
CA MET A 9 -13.93 10.28 -40.26
C MET A 9 -13.85 8.77 -39.92
N MET A 10 -13.46 7.92 -40.89
CA MET A 10 -13.34 6.49 -40.67
C MET A 10 -12.14 6.15 -39.74
N VAL A 11 -11.02 6.86 -39.85
CA VAL A 11 -9.86 6.71 -38.98
C VAL A 11 -10.18 7.18 -37.55
N ILE A 12 -10.87 8.29 -37.37
CA ILE A 12 -11.29 8.78 -36.05
C ILE A 12 -12.25 7.78 -35.41
N ALA A 13 -13.20 7.21 -36.11
CA ALA A 13 -14.12 6.20 -35.60
C ALA A 13 -13.38 4.91 -35.15
N LEU A 14 -12.35 4.47 -35.90
CA LEU A 14 -11.52 3.33 -35.55
C LEU A 14 -10.68 3.58 -34.30
N CYS A 15 -10.11 4.81 -34.13
CA CYS A 15 -9.35 5.18 -32.96
C CYS A 15 -10.22 5.27 -31.70
N ILE A 16 -11.46 5.76 -31.81
CA ILE A 16 -12.40 5.80 -30.68
C ILE A 16 -12.81 4.38 -30.27
N PHE A 17 -13.03 3.48 -31.23
CA PHE A 17 -13.36 2.08 -30.95
C PHE A 17 -12.21 1.31 -30.27
N ALA A 18 -10.96 1.57 -30.68
CA ALA A 18 -9.78 0.97 -30.07
C ALA A 18 -9.56 1.46 -28.63
N LEU A 19 -9.83 2.74 -28.34
CA LEU A 19 -9.73 3.32 -27.00
C LEU A 19 -10.83 2.80 -26.05
N THR A 20 -12.04 2.59 -26.54
CA THR A 20 -13.14 2.03 -25.73
C THR A 20 -12.99 0.53 -25.47
N ALA A 21 -12.46 -0.24 -26.42
CA ALA A 21 -12.24 -1.67 -26.26
C ALA A 21 -11.15 -1.98 -25.21
N ASN A 22 -10.09 -1.16 -25.14
CA ASN A 22 -9.05 -1.31 -24.13
C ASN A 22 -9.49 -0.88 -22.72
N SER A 23 -10.45 0.05 -22.60
CA SER A 23 -10.99 0.44 -21.28
C SER A 23 -11.98 -0.61 -20.75
N PHE A 24 -12.66 -1.37 -21.59
CA PHE A 24 -13.61 -2.40 -21.17
C PHE A 24 -12.91 -3.66 -20.63
N SER A 25 -11.78 -4.06 -21.21
CA SER A 25 -11.06 -5.26 -20.75
C SER A 25 -10.32 -5.08 -19.41
N MET A 26 -9.94 -3.83 -19.05
CA MET A 26 -9.31 -3.56 -17.75
C MET A 26 -10.34 -3.40 -16.62
N ALA A 27 -11.57 -2.99 -16.91
CA ALA A 27 -12.63 -2.86 -15.91
C ALA A 27 -13.23 -4.23 -15.51
N GLU A 28 -13.34 -5.19 -16.43
CA GLU A 28 -13.85 -6.53 -16.10
C GLU A 28 -12.83 -7.41 -15.36
N ALA A 29 -11.52 -7.24 -15.60
CA ALA A 29 -10.50 -8.01 -14.89
C ALA A 29 -10.32 -7.55 -13.43
N SER A 30 -10.66 -6.31 -13.09
CA SER A 30 -10.60 -5.79 -11.71
C SER A 30 -11.88 -6.03 -10.90
N ALA A 31 -12.98 -6.43 -11.53
CA ALA A 31 -14.26 -6.71 -10.85
C ALA A 31 -14.28 -8.06 -10.12
N LEU A 32 -13.30 -8.93 -10.33
CA LEU A 32 -13.34 -10.32 -9.83
C LEU A 32 -12.97 -10.49 -8.36
N TYR A 33 -12.30 -9.54 -7.74
CA TYR A 33 -12.05 -9.53 -6.29
C TYR A 33 -11.58 -8.15 -5.81
N THR A 34 -12.47 -7.39 -5.20
CA THR A 34 -12.10 -6.19 -4.45
C THR A 34 -12.02 -6.58 -2.97
N PRO A 35 -10.83 -6.64 -2.36
CA PRO A 35 -10.70 -6.93 -0.94
C PRO A 35 -11.43 -5.85 -0.14
N ALA A 36 -12.04 -6.24 0.97
CA ALA A 36 -12.65 -5.28 1.90
C ALA A 36 -11.58 -4.30 2.40
N SER A 37 -11.89 -3.00 2.39
CA SER A 37 -10.98 -1.95 2.90
C SER A 37 -10.64 -2.14 4.38
N TYR A 38 -11.49 -2.84 5.12
CA TYR A 38 -11.34 -3.17 6.53
C TYR A 38 -11.73 -4.62 6.78
N TRP A 39 -10.98 -5.32 7.64
CA TRP A 39 -11.32 -6.68 8.02
C TRP A 39 -12.60 -6.69 8.88
N ASN A 40 -13.56 -7.53 8.52
CA ASN A 40 -14.88 -7.63 9.15
C ASN A 40 -15.63 -6.30 9.26
N ASN A 41 -15.39 -5.34 8.35
CA ASN A 41 -15.91 -3.97 8.40
C ASN A 41 -15.50 -3.17 9.67
N ASP A 42 -14.48 -3.60 10.40
CA ASP A 42 -13.94 -2.91 11.56
C ASP A 42 -12.83 -1.93 11.11
N THR A 43 -13.05 -0.64 11.31
CA THR A 43 -12.11 0.44 10.95
C THR A 43 -10.77 0.38 11.70
N ASN A 44 -10.69 -0.40 12.79
CA ASN A 44 -9.44 -0.68 13.47
C ASN A 44 -8.51 -1.64 12.69
N TYR A 45 -9.00 -2.22 11.60
CA TYR A 45 -8.23 -3.16 10.77
C TYR A 45 -8.17 -2.71 9.31
N PRO A 46 -7.50 -1.61 8.98
CA PRO A 46 -7.33 -1.15 7.60
C PRO A 46 -6.48 -2.12 6.78
N LEU A 47 -6.85 -2.27 5.50
CA LEU A 47 -6.12 -3.10 4.55
C LEU A 47 -4.78 -2.46 4.20
N ALA A 48 -3.68 -3.13 4.48
CA ALA A 48 -2.34 -2.74 4.07
C ALA A 48 -1.95 -3.32 2.70
N PHE A 49 -2.40 -4.55 2.40
CA PHE A 49 -1.99 -5.24 1.18
C PHE A 49 -2.93 -6.40 0.83
N SER A 50 -3.10 -6.62 -0.48
CA SER A 50 -3.85 -7.78 -1.01
C SER A 50 -3.13 -8.35 -2.23
N GLN A 51 -2.87 -9.65 -2.22
CA GLN A 51 -2.28 -10.36 -3.34
C GLN A 51 -2.67 -11.85 -3.33
N ASN A 52 -3.06 -12.38 -4.49
CA ASN A 52 -3.35 -13.81 -4.67
C ASN A 52 -4.38 -14.37 -3.65
N GLY A 53 -5.41 -13.58 -3.31
CA GLY A 53 -6.43 -13.98 -2.34
C GLY A 53 -5.97 -13.95 -0.88
N VAL A 54 -4.78 -13.41 -0.59
CA VAL A 54 -4.27 -13.16 0.77
C VAL A 54 -4.32 -11.67 1.06
N ASN A 55 -5.04 -11.30 2.11
CA ASN A 55 -5.16 -9.93 2.59
C ASN A 55 -4.38 -9.74 3.89
N ARG A 56 -3.77 -8.58 4.05
CA ARG A 56 -3.04 -8.19 5.27
C ARG A 56 -3.61 -6.90 5.81
N TYR A 57 -4.11 -6.94 7.03
CA TYR A 57 -4.75 -5.83 7.73
C TYR A 57 -3.90 -5.44 8.93
N VAL A 58 -3.73 -4.13 9.15
CA VAL A 58 -3.05 -3.61 10.35
C VAL A 58 -4.03 -3.61 11.50
N ASP A 59 -3.65 -4.17 12.64
CA ASP A 59 -4.41 -4.06 13.88
C ASP A 59 -4.02 -2.75 14.60
N LEU A 60 -4.78 -1.68 14.36
CA LEU A 60 -4.53 -0.36 14.96
C LEU A 60 -4.67 -0.38 16.48
N SER A 61 -5.48 -1.30 17.05
CA SER A 61 -5.64 -1.43 18.50
C SER A 61 -4.37 -1.95 19.19
N SER A 62 -3.53 -2.69 18.47
CA SER A 62 -2.23 -3.19 18.95
C SER A 62 -1.08 -2.20 18.71
N ALA A 63 -1.32 -1.20 17.85
CA ALA A 63 -0.29 -0.29 17.38
C ALA A 63 0.17 0.68 18.48
N LYS A 64 1.47 0.88 18.56
CA LYS A 64 2.10 1.85 19.47
C LYS A 64 3.39 2.41 18.90
N ILE A 65 3.67 3.67 19.20
CA ILE A 65 4.99 4.26 19.03
C ILE A 65 5.86 3.76 20.19
N ILE A 66 6.97 3.10 19.89
CA ILE A 66 7.91 2.60 20.90
C ILE A 66 9.16 3.47 21.00
N GLU A 67 9.42 4.30 19.98
CA GLU A 67 10.50 5.27 19.95
C GLU A 67 10.12 6.42 19.02
N GLN A 68 10.39 7.66 19.44
CA GLN A 68 10.21 8.84 18.61
C GLN A 68 11.34 9.82 18.92
N GLU A 69 12.02 10.31 17.88
CA GLU A 69 13.12 11.26 17.99
C GLU A 69 12.99 12.32 16.91
N GLU A 70 13.25 13.57 17.27
CA GLU A 70 13.36 14.68 16.34
C GLU A 70 14.67 15.44 16.62
N LYS A 71 15.53 15.54 15.61
CA LYS A 71 16.80 16.27 15.65
C LYS A 71 16.73 17.46 14.70
N VAL A 72 16.37 18.60 15.24
CA VAL A 72 16.15 19.84 14.48
C VAL A 72 17.41 20.26 13.73
N GLU A 73 18.60 20.17 14.36
CA GLU A 73 19.87 20.53 13.75
C GLU A 73 20.25 19.66 12.54
N GLU A 74 19.82 18.40 12.53
CA GLU A 74 20.05 17.44 11.44
C GLU A 74 18.89 17.38 10.45
N ASN A 75 17.82 18.15 10.67
CA ASN A 75 16.54 18.05 9.94
C ASN A 75 16.08 16.59 9.81
N THR A 76 16.10 15.88 10.94
CA THR A 76 15.77 14.45 10.99
C THR A 76 14.63 14.20 11.97
N LYS A 77 13.62 13.45 11.52
CA LYS A 77 12.50 12.99 12.35
C LYS A 77 12.34 11.49 12.19
N THR A 78 12.27 10.77 13.30
CA THR A 78 12.16 9.29 13.31
C THR A 78 11.03 8.86 14.22
N ALA A 79 10.23 7.89 13.79
CA ALA A 79 9.29 7.18 14.64
C ALA A 79 9.41 5.67 14.41
N VAL A 80 9.35 4.89 15.49
CA VAL A 80 9.40 3.44 15.46
C VAL A 80 8.08 2.91 16.02
N PHE A 81 7.45 2.02 15.24
CA PHE A 81 6.18 1.41 15.56
C PHE A 81 6.34 -0.06 15.91
N SER A 82 5.54 -0.55 16.87
CA SER A 82 5.27 -1.98 17.07
C SER A 82 3.77 -2.19 16.88
N TYR A 83 3.37 -3.20 16.10
CA TYR A 83 1.99 -3.47 15.75
C TYR A 83 1.80 -4.90 15.25
N ASP A 84 0.55 -5.36 15.29
CA ASP A 84 0.17 -6.63 14.72
C ASP A 84 -0.45 -6.48 13.33
N VAL A 85 -0.24 -7.48 12.49
CA VAL A 85 -0.87 -7.65 11.19
C VAL A 85 -1.69 -8.92 11.19
N VAL A 86 -2.94 -8.82 10.81
CA VAL A 86 -3.84 -9.96 10.58
C VAL A 86 -3.75 -10.33 9.10
N MET A 87 -3.28 -11.52 8.82
CA MET A 87 -3.23 -12.09 7.48
C MET A 87 -4.39 -13.06 7.29
N VAL A 88 -5.23 -12.79 6.28
CA VAL A 88 -6.42 -13.57 5.95
C VAL A 88 -6.25 -14.16 4.55
N GLY A 89 -6.32 -15.48 4.43
CA GLY A 89 -6.23 -16.18 3.15
C GLY A 89 -7.04 -17.48 3.16
N GLY A 90 -8.05 -17.57 2.30
CA GLY A 90 -9.04 -18.63 2.36
C GLY A 90 -9.71 -18.67 3.73
N ASP A 91 -9.78 -19.86 4.33
CA ASP A 91 -10.36 -20.08 5.68
C ASP A 91 -9.36 -19.87 6.83
N LYS A 92 -8.15 -19.37 6.52
CA LYS A 92 -7.08 -19.22 7.52
C LYS A 92 -6.88 -17.77 7.88
N THR A 93 -6.77 -17.51 9.17
CA THR A 93 -6.36 -16.23 9.74
C THR A 93 -5.13 -16.43 10.60
N THR A 94 -4.10 -15.61 10.38
CA THR A 94 -2.84 -15.67 11.15
C THR A 94 -2.45 -14.25 11.56
N LYS A 95 -1.90 -14.10 12.75
CA LYS A 95 -1.45 -12.83 13.32
C LYS A 95 0.06 -12.80 13.49
N PHE A 96 0.69 -11.71 13.07
CA PHE A 96 2.13 -11.49 13.17
C PHE A 96 2.39 -10.12 13.78
N THR A 97 3.38 -10.04 14.66
CA THR A 97 3.86 -8.77 15.22
C THR A 97 5.04 -8.26 14.41
N TYR A 98 4.99 -6.98 14.02
CA TYR A 98 6.06 -6.30 13.32
C TYR A 98 6.59 -5.11 14.12
N LYS A 99 7.86 -4.79 13.85
CA LYS A 99 8.51 -3.55 14.28
C LYS A 99 9.04 -2.84 13.05
N THR A 100 8.51 -1.64 12.76
CA THR A 100 8.92 -0.85 11.60
C THR A 100 9.28 0.58 12.02
N MET A 101 10.03 1.27 11.16
CA MET A 101 10.48 2.63 11.38
C MET A 101 10.14 3.49 10.15
N ILE A 102 9.68 4.71 10.40
CA ILE A 102 9.67 5.77 9.42
C ILE A 102 10.69 6.83 9.85
N ARG A 103 11.48 7.31 8.90
CA ARG A 103 12.46 8.38 9.13
C ARG A 103 12.39 9.38 8.00
N PHE A 104 12.37 10.65 8.35
CA PHE A 104 12.52 11.76 7.43
C PHE A 104 13.90 12.37 7.62
N ILE A 105 14.63 12.60 6.54
CA ILE A 105 15.93 13.25 6.50
C ILE A 105 15.87 14.28 5.39
N ASN A 106 15.94 15.59 5.71
CA ASN A 106 15.77 16.66 4.73
C ASN A 106 14.50 16.51 3.86
N ASP A 107 13.38 16.14 4.50
CA ASP A 107 12.07 15.88 3.88
C ASP A 107 12.02 14.62 2.98
N GLU A 108 13.11 13.87 2.85
CA GLU A 108 13.10 12.55 2.21
C GLU A 108 12.65 11.47 3.19
N MET A 109 11.70 10.64 2.76
CA MET A 109 11.11 9.58 3.57
C MET A 109 11.82 8.24 3.38
N TYR A 110 12.21 7.63 4.48
CA TYR A 110 12.77 6.27 4.55
C TYR A 110 11.90 5.39 5.42
N VAL A 111 11.62 4.18 4.97
CA VAL A 111 10.85 3.17 5.71
C VAL A 111 11.71 1.93 5.87
N ALA A 112 11.75 1.38 7.08
CA ALA A 112 12.54 0.20 7.38
C ALA A 112 11.79 -0.77 8.32
N SER A 113 12.16 -2.05 8.29
CA SER A 113 11.68 -3.07 9.22
C SER A 113 12.84 -3.65 10.03
N ALA A 114 12.57 -3.99 11.29
CA ALA A 114 13.53 -4.71 12.11
C ALA A 114 13.72 -6.12 11.58
N ARG A 115 14.95 -6.65 11.66
CA ARG A 115 15.25 -8.07 11.39
C ARG A 115 14.64 -8.95 12.48
N GLY A 116 14.32 -10.19 12.11
CA GLY A 116 13.61 -11.12 13.01
C GLY A 116 14.31 -11.41 14.36
N ASN A 117 15.62 -11.24 14.44
CA ASN A 117 16.40 -11.34 15.70
C ASN A 117 16.48 -10.02 16.48
N GLY A 118 15.89 -8.93 15.95
CA GLY A 118 15.94 -7.59 16.56
C GLY A 118 17.22 -6.80 16.27
N ASP A 119 18.21 -7.41 15.65
CA ASP A 119 19.52 -6.80 15.39
C ASP A 119 19.56 -6.14 14.01
N GLY A 120 19.32 -4.83 13.98
CA GLY A 120 19.43 -3.99 12.81
C GLY A 120 18.14 -3.82 12.02
N TRP A 121 18.23 -2.95 11.04
CA TRP A 121 17.13 -2.52 10.18
C TRP A 121 17.44 -2.88 8.73
N PHE A 122 16.41 -3.17 7.94
CA PHE A 122 16.50 -3.24 6.49
C PHE A 122 15.47 -2.31 5.86
N GLN A 123 15.90 -1.61 4.80
CA GLN A 123 15.04 -0.67 4.10
C GLN A 123 13.94 -1.41 3.36
N LEU A 124 12.70 -0.92 3.50
CA LEU A 124 11.53 -1.43 2.79
C LEU A 124 11.33 -0.68 1.46
N SER A 125 10.74 -1.37 0.49
CA SER A 125 10.39 -0.80 -0.81
C SER A 125 8.89 -0.91 -1.07
N SER A 126 8.32 0.12 -1.68
CA SER A 126 6.91 0.13 -2.12
C SER A 126 6.64 -0.78 -3.33
N ARG A 127 7.68 -1.39 -3.95
CA ARG A 127 7.57 -2.14 -5.21
C ARG A 127 8.06 -3.59 -5.12
N SER A 128 8.30 -4.11 -3.92
CA SER A 128 8.83 -5.46 -3.73
C SER A 128 7.89 -6.29 -2.84
N PHE A 129 8.33 -7.51 -2.49
CA PHE A 129 7.65 -8.35 -1.50
C PHE A 129 7.55 -7.70 -0.11
N ASP A 130 8.27 -6.61 0.15
CA ASP A 130 8.22 -5.81 1.39
C ASP A 130 7.05 -4.79 1.40
N GLN A 131 6.35 -4.62 0.27
CA GLN A 131 5.23 -3.69 0.13
C GLN A 131 4.19 -3.80 1.26
N PRO A 132 3.86 -4.98 1.80
CA PRO A 132 2.91 -5.07 2.91
C PRO A 132 3.36 -4.33 4.17
N GLN A 133 4.64 -4.47 4.57
CA GLN A 133 5.18 -3.77 5.73
C GLN A 133 5.36 -2.27 5.45
N TYR A 134 5.76 -1.92 4.22
CA TYR A 134 5.87 -0.54 3.78
C TYR A 134 4.52 0.19 3.92
N ASN A 135 3.45 -0.37 3.34
CA ASN A 135 2.11 0.20 3.41
C ASN A 135 1.57 0.26 4.85
N ALA A 136 1.80 -0.79 5.65
CA ALA A 136 1.41 -0.82 7.05
C ALA A 136 2.07 0.33 7.84
N THR A 137 3.37 0.61 7.58
CA THR A 137 4.07 1.71 8.22
C THR A 137 3.49 3.07 7.84
N LEU A 138 3.10 3.28 6.57
CA LEU A 138 2.42 4.51 6.13
C LEU A 138 1.05 4.69 6.78
N ILE A 139 0.26 3.61 6.93
CA ILE A 139 -1.01 3.62 7.65
C ILE A 139 -0.80 4.09 9.09
N LEU A 140 0.23 3.57 9.77
CA LEU A 140 0.56 3.94 11.15
C LEU A 140 1.07 5.38 11.26
N ALA A 141 1.92 5.83 10.34
CA ALA A 141 2.38 7.21 10.31
C ALA A 141 1.20 8.19 10.21
N ASN A 142 0.24 7.89 9.32
CA ASN A 142 -1.00 8.68 9.20
C ASN A 142 -1.88 8.58 10.47
N TYR A 143 -2.03 7.40 11.06
CA TYR A 143 -2.84 7.18 12.27
C TYR A 143 -2.30 7.96 13.48
N PHE A 144 -0.98 8.04 13.62
CA PHE A 144 -0.30 8.77 14.71
C PHE A 144 0.04 10.23 14.38
N ASN A 145 -0.27 10.72 13.16
CA ASN A 145 0.04 12.07 12.67
C ASN A 145 1.54 12.39 12.70
N ILE A 146 2.36 11.48 12.19
CA ILE A 146 3.82 11.60 12.10
C ILE A 146 4.24 12.32 10.82
#